data_749117886830fc2a7b3ceb7fdd6f101f
#
_entry.id   749117886830fc2a7b3ceb7fdd6f101f
#
_cell.length_a   1.000
_cell.length_b   1.000
_cell.length_c   1.000
_cell.angle_alpha   90.00
_cell.angle_beta   90.00
_cell.angle_gamma   90.00
#
_symmetry.space_group_name_H-M   'P 1'
#
loop_
_entity.id
_entity.type
_entity.pdbx_description
1 polymer ?
#
loop_
_entity_poly.entity_id
_entity_poly.type
_entity_poly.pdbx_seq_one_letter_code
_entity_poly.pdbx_strand_id
1 'polypeptide(L)'
;MAVFWGPFVIWYGWDAVPRWGTLEWTFLAISGLIHWAYYIILLRGYRQSDLTVVYPLARGSGPLISSMVAIIVFGERISAMGFLGILGVVLGVFLIAGGPGLFRVAHDPAKKDRIKAGVFWGLLTGVFISAYTILDAYAVK
;
A
#
# COMPACT_ATOMS: atom_id res chain seq x y z
N MET A 1 -13.93 10.72 -9.34
CA MET A 1 -14.05 9.25 -9.38
C MET A 1 -15.38 8.76 -8.82
N ALA A 2 -15.78 9.09 -7.58
CA ALA A 2 -17.05 8.64 -6.99
C ALA A 2 -18.30 9.01 -7.81
N VAL A 3 -18.33 10.18 -8.43
CA VAL A 3 -19.46 10.66 -9.26
C VAL A 3 -19.66 9.81 -10.52
N PHE A 4 -18.58 9.31 -11.11
CA PHE A 4 -18.64 8.45 -12.30
C PHE A 4 -18.99 6.99 -11.97
N TRP A 5 -18.39 6.45 -10.91
CA TRP A 5 -18.59 5.06 -10.52
C TRP A 5 -19.81 4.86 -9.59
N GLY A 6 -20.23 5.90 -8.88
CA GLY A 6 -21.34 5.83 -7.96
C GLY A 6 -22.64 5.28 -8.58
N PRO A 7 -23.11 5.77 -9.74
CA PRO A 7 -24.31 5.22 -10.39
C PRO A 7 -24.18 3.74 -10.76
N PHE A 8 -23.01 3.31 -11.23
CA PHE A 8 -22.74 1.90 -11.58
C PHE A 8 -22.72 1.01 -10.34
N VAL A 9 -22.10 1.46 -9.25
CA VAL A 9 -22.08 0.72 -7.98
C VAL A 9 -23.46 0.62 -7.39
N ILE A 10 -24.26 1.69 -7.46
CA ILE A 10 -25.64 1.68 -6.98
C ILE A 10 -26.48 0.72 -7.83
N TRP A 11 -26.36 0.77 -9.15
CA TRP A 11 -27.14 -0.10 -10.04
C TRP A 11 -26.81 -1.58 -9.85
N TYR A 12 -25.50 -1.94 -9.89
CA TYR A 12 -25.08 -3.33 -9.70
C TYR A 12 -25.25 -3.82 -8.25
N GLY A 13 -25.10 -2.93 -7.28
CA GLY A 13 -25.19 -3.24 -5.85
C GLY A 13 -26.63 -3.29 -5.32
N TRP A 14 -27.61 -2.75 -6.09
CA TRP A 14 -28.98 -2.62 -5.61
C TRP A 14 -29.59 -3.95 -5.16
N ASP A 15 -29.31 -5.03 -5.89
CA ASP A 15 -29.78 -6.37 -5.57
C ASP A 15 -28.82 -7.18 -4.69
N ALA A 16 -27.55 -6.79 -4.63
CA ALA A 16 -26.50 -7.50 -3.89
C ALA A 16 -26.38 -7.02 -2.44
N VAL A 17 -26.36 -5.70 -2.22
CA VAL A 17 -26.16 -5.08 -0.91
C VAL A 17 -27.20 -5.50 0.15
N PRO A 18 -28.52 -5.62 -0.18
CA PRO A 18 -29.50 -6.09 0.78
C PRO A 18 -29.33 -7.55 1.23
N ARG A 19 -28.55 -8.34 0.47
CA ARG A 19 -28.28 -9.75 0.78
C ARG A 19 -27.04 -9.93 1.64
N TRP A 20 -26.29 -8.85 1.89
CA TRP A 20 -25.10 -8.89 2.72
C TRP A 20 -25.46 -9.17 4.18
N GLY A 21 -24.79 -10.18 4.73
CA GLY A 21 -24.91 -10.51 6.13
C GLY A 21 -23.96 -9.66 7.00
N THR A 22 -23.91 -10.00 8.27
CA THR A 22 -23.07 -9.32 9.26
C THR A 22 -21.58 -9.44 8.93
N LEU A 23 -21.20 -10.55 8.29
CA LEU A 23 -19.80 -10.83 7.95
C LEU A 23 -19.27 -9.84 6.92
N GLU A 24 -20.00 -9.63 5.83
CA GLU A 24 -19.62 -8.74 4.73
C GLU A 24 -19.52 -7.28 5.23
N TRP A 25 -20.48 -6.86 6.03
CA TRP A 25 -20.44 -5.54 6.66
C TRP A 25 -19.26 -5.37 7.61
N THR A 26 -18.88 -6.42 8.33
CA THR A 26 -17.71 -6.40 9.21
C THR A 26 -16.42 -6.25 8.42
N PHE A 27 -16.25 -7.02 7.33
CA PHE A 27 -15.10 -6.88 6.46
C PHE A 27 -14.99 -5.48 5.86
N LEU A 28 -16.11 -4.94 5.37
CA LEU A 28 -16.16 -3.59 4.81
C LEU A 28 -15.76 -2.53 5.85
N ALA A 29 -16.28 -2.65 7.07
CA ALA A 29 -15.96 -1.71 8.15
C ALA A 29 -14.48 -1.78 8.55
N ILE A 30 -13.92 -2.98 8.70
CA ILE A 30 -12.50 -3.17 9.06
C ILE A 30 -11.61 -2.66 7.93
N SER A 31 -11.90 -3.01 6.67
CA SER A 31 -11.15 -2.50 5.51
C SER A 31 -11.19 -0.98 5.45
N GLY A 32 -12.36 -0.37 5.65
CA GLY A 32 -12.52 1.08 5.70
C GLY A 32 -11.71 1.75 6.81
N LEU A 33 -11.67 1.15 8.00
CA LEU A 33 -10.85 1.65 9.13
C LEU A 33 -9.35 1.57 8.81
N ILE A 34 -8.88 0.48 8.21
CA ILE A 34 -7.48 0.32 7.80
C ILE A 34 -7.15 1.35 6.72
N HIS A 35 -8.04 1.57 5.75
CA HIS A 35 -7.89 2.59 4.72
C HIS A 35 -7.77 4.00 5.32
N TRP A 36 -8.61 4.33 6.29
CA TRP A 36 -8.55 5.61 6.97
C TRP A 36 -7.24 5.77 7.75
N ALA A 37 -6.80 4.72 8.45
CA ALA A 37 -5.56 4.72 9.20
C ALA A 37 -4.34 4.92 8.28
N TYR A 38 -4.25 4.18 7.16
CA TYR A 38 -3.13 4.34 6.22
C TYR A 38 -3.07 5.76 5.65
N TYR A 39 -4.23 6.36 5.38
CA TYR A 39 -4.29 7.72 4.84
C TYR A 39 -3.74 8.76 5.82
N ILE A 40 -4.08 8.64 7.10
CA ILE A 40 -3.51 9.50 8.15
C ILE A 40 -2.00 9.32 8.26
N ILE A 41 -1.52 8.07 8.25
CA ILE A 41 -0.10 7.73 8.33
C ILE A 41 0.65 8.33 7.14
N LEU A 42 0.11 8.18 5.93
CA LEU A 42 0.68 8.74 4.70
C LEU A 42 0.77 10.27 4.76
N LEU A 43 -0.30 10.95 5.20
CA LEU A 43 -0.30 12.41 5.36
C LEU A 43 0.73 12.88 6.39
N ARG A 44 0.91 12.15 7.49
CA ARG A 44 1.97 12.45 8.45
C ARG A 44 3.35 12.28 7.84
N GLY A 45 3.55 11.23 7.06
CA GLY A 45 4.77 11.01 6.30
C GLY A 45 5.10 12.19 5.39
N TYR A 46 4.12 12.69 4.64
CA TYR A 46 4.27 13.84 3.75
C TYR A 46 4.64 15.13 4.48
N ARG A 47 4.16 15.32 5.71
CA ARG A 47 4.48 16.51 6.52
C ARG A 47 5.87 16.45 7.15
N GLN A 48 6.36 15.27 7.50
CA GLN A 48 7.60 15.09 8.29
C GLN A 48 8.82 14.75 7.46
N SER A 49 8.65 14.47 6.15
CA SER A 49 9.74 13.99 5.30
C SER A 49 9.62 14.46 3.86
N ASP A 50 10.56 14.04 3.02
CA ASP A 50 10.52 14.35 1.58
C ASP A 50 9.54 13.44 0.85
N LEU A 51 8.65 14.04 0.07
CA LEU A 51 7.68 13.35 -0.80
C LEU A 51 8.37 12.38 -1.77
N THR A 52 9.55 12.74 -2.25
CA THR A 52 10.36 11.91 -3.16
C THR A 52 10.78 10.59 -2.55
N VAL A 53 10.84 10.49 -1.21
CA VAL A 53 11.18 9.26 -0.48
C VAL A 53 9.91 8.54 -0.02
N VAL A 54 8.98 9.25 0.63
CA VAL A 54 7.77 8.63 1.22
C VAL A 54 6.87 8.02 0.16
N TYR A 55 6.59 8.76 -0.92
CA TYR A 55 5.62 8.34 -1.91
C TYR A 55 6.00 7.03 -2.62
N PRO A 56 7.23 6.88 -3.17
CA PRO A 56 7.63 5.64 -3.80
C PRO A 56 7.66 4.46 -2.83
N LEU A 57 8.16 4.69 -1.60
CA LEU A 57 8.21 3.65 -0.58
C LEU A 57 6.81 3.20 -0.16
N ALA A 58 5.89 4.11 0.09
CA ALA A 58 4.52 3.77 0.45
C ALA A 58 3.81 2.97 -0.65
N ARG A 59 4.00 3.36 -1.90
CA ARG A 59 3.36 2.71 -3.05
C ARG A 59 4.02 1.41 -3.46
N GLY A 60 5.33 1.30 -3.31
CA GLY A 60 6.09 0.11 -3.70
C GLY A 60 6.15 -0.97 -2.62
N SER A 61 6.23 -0.59 -1.34
CA SER A 61 6.30 -1.57 -0.25
C SER A 61 4.99 -2.33 -0.02
N GLY A 62 3.82 -1.72 -0.27
CA GLY A 62 2.53 -2.40 -0.14
C GLY A 62 2.45 -3.69 -0.99
N PRO A 63 2.57 -3.62 -2.32
CA PRO A 63 2.58 -4.79 -3.18
C PRO A 63 3.69 -5.79 -2.84
N LEU A 64 4.88 -5.31 -2.43
CA LEU A 64 5.97 -6.19 -2.00
C LEU A 64 5.60 -7.00 -0.77
N ILE A 65 5.11 -6.34 0.28
CA ILE A 65 4.72 -6.99 1.53
C ILE A 65 3.56 -7.96 1.27
N SER A 66 2.54 -7.56 0.50
CA SER A 66 1.41 -8.44 0.18
C SER A 66 1.85 -9.67 -0.62
N SER A 67 2.77 -9.51 -1.58
CA SER A 67 3.34 -10.65 -2.32
C SER A 67 4.16 -11.57 -1.42
N MET A 68 4.95 -11.03 -0.49
CA MET A 68 5.69 -11.84 0.48
C MET A 68 4.75 -12.63 1.40
N VAL A 69 3.68 -12.02 1.87
CA VAL A 69 2.66 -12.70 2.68
C VAL A 69 1.97 -13.79 1.87
N ALA A 70 1.60 -13.51 0.61
CA ALA A 70 1.00 -14.50 -0.28
C ALA A 70 1.87 -15.76 -0.43
N ILE A 71 3.18 -15.59 -0.58
CA ILE A 71 4.12 -16.69 -0.71
C ILE A 71 4.29 -17.45 0.61
N ILE A 72 4.57 -16.73 1.70
CA ILE A 72 5.00 -17.32 2.96
C ILE A 72 3.81 -17.91 3.73
N VAL A 73 2.68 -17.18 3.76
CA VAL A 73 1.50 -17.56 4.56
C VAL A 73 0.53 -18.41 3.75
N PHE A 74 0.27 -18.05 2.49
CA PHE A 74 -0.67 -18.78 1.64
C PHE A 74 -0.01 -19.85 0.76
N GLY A 75 1.33 -19.95 0.79
CA GLY A 75 2.08 -20.95 0.02
C GLY A 75 1.97 -20.78 -1.50
N GLU A 76 1.66 -19.55 -1.96
CA GLU A 76 1.52 -19.28 -3.40
C GLU A 76 2.86 -19.45 -4.10
N ARG A 77 2.84 -20.14 -5.25
CA ARG A 77 4.03 -20.31 -6.07
C ARG A 77 4.19 -19.11 -7.00
N ILE A 78 5.31 -18.42 -6.90
CA ILE A 78 5.63 -17.33 -7.82
C ILE A 78 6.18 -17.92 -9.12
N SER A 79 5.64 -17.46 -10.25
CA SER A 79 6.25 -17.71 -11.55
C SER A 79 7.53 -16.87 -11.72
N ALA A 80 8.43 -17.28 -12.62
CA ALA A 80 9.61 -16.49 -12.96
C ALA A 80 9.26 -15.06 -13.41
N MET A 81 8.15 -14.89 -14.13
CA MET A 81 7.63 -13.57 -14.52
C MET A 81 7.17 -12.74 -13.32
N GLY A 82 6.50 -13.36 -12.34
CA GLY A 82 6.10 -12.70 -11.10
C GLY A 82 7.31 -12.22 -10.29
N PHE A 83 8.36 -13.03 -10.21
CA PHE A 83 9.61 -12.65 -9.55
C PHE A 83 10.30 -11.46 -10.25
N LEU A 84 10.37 -11.47 -11.59
CA LEU A 84 10.89 -10.34 -12.38
C LEU A 84 10.05 -9.08 -12.16
N GLY A 85 8.73 -9.21 -12.05
CA GLY A 85 7.84 -8.09 -11.74
C GLY A 85 8.15 -7.48 -10.36
N ILE A 86 8.35 -8.31 -9.35
CA ILE A 86 8.73 -7.84 -8.00
C ILE A 86 10.07 -7.11 -8.04
N LEU A 87 11.08 -7.67 -8.72
CA LEU A 87 12.39 -7.01 -8.89
C LEU A 87 12.24 -5.66 -9.62
N GLY A 88 11.41 -5.61 -10.66
CA GLY A 88 11.11 -4.38 -11.39
C GLY A 88 10.49 -3.30 -10.49
N VAL A 89 9.55 -3.67 -9.62
CA VAL A 89 8.95 -2.75 -8.63
C VAL A 89 10.00 -2.25 -7.64
N VAL A 90 10.83 -3.14 -7.08
CA VAL A 90 11.90 -2.75 -6.14
C VAL A 90 12.87 -1.76 -6.78
N LEU A 91 13.36 -2.08 -7.99
CA LEU A 91 14.26 -1.21 -8.75
C LEU A 91 13.60 0.13 -9.07
N GLY A 92 12.36 0.12 -9.55
CA GLY A 92 11.60 1.33 -9.87
C GLY A 92 11.43 2.24 -8.66
N VAL A 93 11.01 1.67 -7.53
CA VAL A 93 10.86 2.41 -6.26
C VAL A 93 12.20 3.00 -5.81
N PHE A 94 13.29 2.23 -5.88
CA PHE A 94 14.63 2.70 -5.54
C PHE A 94 15.07 3.86 -6.43
N LEU A 95 14.89 3.75 -7.74
CA LEU A 95 15.28 4.79 -8.70
C LEU A 95 14.47 6.08 -8.49
N ILE A 96 13.15 5.97 -8.29
CA ILE A 96 12.26 7.11 -8.08
C ILE A 96 12.57 7.79 -6.73
N ALA A 97 12.92 7.03 -5.70
CA ALA A 97 13.29 7.56 -4.39
C ALA A 97 14.63 8.32 -4.39
N GLY A 98 15.34 8.36 -5.52
CA GLY A 98 16.59 9.10 -5.68
C GLY A 98 17.79 8.20 -6.05
N GLY A 99 17.58 6.89 -6.16
CA GLY A 99 18.60 5.93 -6.57
C GLY A 99 19.91 6.05 -5.77
N PRO A 100 21.07 5.99 -6.44
CA PRO A 100 22.38 6.15 -5.78
C PRO A 100 22.58 7.55 -5.15
N GLY A 101 21.84 8.57 -5.63
CA GLY A 101 21.88 9.93 -5.06
C GLY A 101 21.39 9.98 -3.62
N LEU A 102 20.48 9.07 -3.23
CA LEU A 102 19.95 8.96 -1.87
C LEU A 102 21.09 8.75 -0.85
N PHE A 103 22.09 7.95 -1.21
CA PHE A 103 23.24 7.70 -0.35
C PHE A 103 24.08 8.95 -0.14
N ARG A 104 24.23 9.82 -1.15
CA ARG A 104 24.96 11.10 -1.02
C ARG A 104 24.20 12.06 -0.11
N VAL A 105 22.89 12.17 -0.27
CA VAL A 105 22.05 13.05 0.55
C VAL A 105 21.94 12.54 1.99
N ALA A 106 22.01 11.22 2.21
CA ALA A 106 21.99 10.62 3.54
C ALA A 106 23.25 10.94 4.39
N HIS A 107 24.32 11.44 3.78
CA HIS A 107 25.52 11.92 4.49
C HIS A 107 25.36 13.35 5.02
N ASP A 108 24.37 14.10 4.58
CA ASP A 108 24.06 15.43 5.11
C ASP A 108 23.26 15.28 6.42
N PRO A 109 23.81 15.73 7.57
CA PRO A 109 23.12 15.59 8.87
C PRO A 109 21.75 16.25 8.90
N ALA A 110 21.56 17.37 8.19
CA ALA A 110 20.32 18.12 8.16
C ALA A 110 19.20 17.37 7.39
N LYS A 111 19.57 16.53 6.44
CA LYS A 111 18.62 15.77 5.60
C LYS A 111 18.40 14.33 6.08
N LYS A 112 19.37 13.80 6.83
CA LYS A 112 19.36 12.42 7.30
C LYS A 112 18.10 12.05 8.08
N ASP A 113 17.66 12.91 8.98
CA ASP A 113 16.50 12.64 9.83
C ASP A 113 15.19 12.70 9.02
N ARG A 114 15.11 13.58 8.03
CA ARG A 114 13.96 13.64 7.10
C ARG A 114 13.88 12.39 6.23
N ILE A 115 15.03 11.89 5.75
CA ILE A 115 15.08 10.65 4.97
C ILE A 115 14.66 9.45 5.82
N LYS A 116 15.17 9.36 7.06
CA LYS A 116 14.78 8.29 7.99
C LYS A 116 13.28 8.33 8.29
N ALA A 117 12.73 9.52 8.55
CA ALA A 117 11.30 9.70 8.73
C ALA A 117 10.53 9.26 7.47
N GLY A 118 11.02 9.60 6.27
CA GLY A 118 10.43 9.19 5.00
C GLY A 118 10.40 7.68 4.81
N VAL A 119 11.49 7.01 5.13
CA VAL A 119 11.57 5.55 5.09
C VAL A 119 10.60 4.91 6.09
N PHE A 120 10.60 5.39 7.33
CA PHE A 120 9.71 4.88 8.37
C PHE A 120 8.23 5.04 8.00
N TRP A 121 7.80 6.26 7.67
CA TRP A 121 6.40 6.53 7.33
C TRP A 121 5.98 5.85 6.02
N GLY A 122 6.87 5.78 5.03
CA GLY A 122 6.62 5.09 3.77
C GLY A 122 6.40 3.59 3.96
N LEU A 123 7.30 2.92 4.69
CA LEU A 123 7.17 1.50 5.00
C LEU A 123 5.93 1.21 5.86
N LEU A 124 5.68 2.02 6.89
CA LEU A 124 4.49 1.88 7.73
C LEU A 124 3.21 2.00 6.90
N THR A 125 3.15 2.97 5.99
CA THR A 125 2.03 3.11 5.06
C THR A 125 1.86 1.85 4.18
N GLY A 126 2.98 1.30 3.68
CA GLY A 126 2.97 0.06 2.88
C GLY A 126 2.46 -1.15 3.65
N VAL A 127 2.76 -1.26 4.95
CA VAL A 127 2.20 -2.31 5.81
C VAL A 127 0.67 -2.21 5.88
N PHE A 128 0.13 -1.01 6.09
CA PHE A 128 -1.33 -0.80 6.11
C PHE A 128 -1.98 -1.05 4.74
N ILE A 129 -1.31 -0.66 3.64
CA ILE A 129 -1.77 -0.97 2.28
C ILE A 129 -1.83 -2.50 2.09
N SER A 130 -0.78 -3.22 2.48
CA SER A 130 -0.76 -4.68 2.42
C SER A 130 -1.86 -5.31 3.28
N ALA A 131 -2.08 -4.80 4.48
CA ALA A 131 -3.08 -5.32 5.40
C ALA A 131 -4.50 -5.27 4.80
N TYR A 132 -4.94 -4.12 4.29
CA TYR A 132 -6.26 -4.06 3.68
C TYR A 132 -6.34 -4.84 2.36
N THR A 133 -5.26 -4.87 1.57
CA THR A 133 -5.23 -5.65 0.32
C THR A 133 -5.43 -7.14 0.59
N ILE A 134 -4.78 -7.68 1.62
CA ILE A 134 -4.92 -9.09 2.01
C ILE A 134 -6.33 -9.34 2.58
N LEU A 135 -6.83 -8.43 3.41
CA LEU A 135 -8.17 -8.52 3.98
C LEU A 135 -9.23 -8.54 2.88
N ASP A 136 -9.15 -7.62 1.92
CA ASP A 136 -10.09 -7.51 0.80
C ASP A 136 -10.01 -8.73 -0.11
N ALA A 137 -8.80 -9.25 -0.38
CA ALA A 137 -8.61 -10.48 -1.13
C ALA A 137 -9.23 -11.71 -0.44
N TYR A 138 -9.23 -11.72 0.89
CA TYR A 138 -9.88 -12.78 1.66
C TYR A 138 -11.40 -12.63 1.68
N ALA A 139 -11.90 -11.41 1.73
CA ALA A 139 -13.34 -11.12 1.79
C ALA A 139 -14.09 -11.48 0.50
N VAL A 140 -13.40 -11.54 -0.65
CA VAL A 140 -14.01 -11.90 -1.96
C VAL A 140 -13.89 -13.39 -2.31
N LYS A 141 -13.28 -14.21 -1.44
CA LYS A 141 -13.22 -15.67 -1.58
C LYS A 141 -14.42 -16.35 -0.93
#